data_a8166df529826d36ffbedad4e1ad47af
#
_entry.id   a8166df529826d36ffbedad4e1ad47af
#
_cell.length_a   1.000
_cell.length_b   1.000
_cell.length_c   1.000
_cell.angle_alpha   90.00
_cell.angle_beta   90.00
_cell.angle_gamma   90.00
#
_symmetry.space_group_name_H-M   'P 1'
#
loop_
_entity.id
_entity.type
_entity.pdbx_description
1 polymer ?
#
loop_
_entity_poly.entity_id
_entity_poly.type
_entity_poly.pdbx_seq_one_letter_code
_entity_poly.pdbx_strand_id
1 'polypeptide(L)'
;SLSMDLTAARTAFDDERADANGQSWRAQYAKDFPLTNTTVTLASYRYSTSGFYTFQEALDQRNNSYDDDSIYSYRDSYNRRSRLQLNLSQSLQSWGSVYANAYQQDYWGMEGHERSVSLGYSSSWQGVNWSLNYSLTKTPSTTNDQQFSISMNVPLSRWLANAWGTYTLTSSKNDNSAHQVGVSGTLLEDNNLNYNLQQTYTDNDVGYGA
;
A
#
# COMPACT_ATOMS: atom_id res chain seq x y z
N SER A 1 -5.60 -0.40 -23.54
CA SER A 1 -7.00 -0.85 -23.38
C SER A 1 -7.80 0.17 -22.58
N LEU A 2 -9.08 0.28 -22.89
CA LEU A 2 -10.06 1.05 -22.14
C LEU A 2 -11.14 0.08 -21.66
N SER A 3 -11.50 0.13 -20.38
CA SER A 3 -12.61 -0.63 -19.82
C SER A 3 -13.54 0.28 -19.01
N MET A 4 -14.81 -0.07 -18.98
CA MET A 4 -15.84 0.60 -18.19
C MET A 4 -16.66 -0.45 -17.46
N ASP A 5 -16.90 -0.24 -16.17
CA ASP A 5 -17.68 -1.12 -15.32
C ASP A 5 -18.81 -0.34 -14.66
N LEU A 6 -19.98 -0.94 -14.57
CA LEU A 6 -21.11 -0.46 -13.78
C LEU A 6 -21.50 -1.53 -12.77
N THR A 7 -21.58 -1.16 -11.51
CA THR A 7 -21.96 -2.06 -10.43
C THR A 7 -23.13 -1.45 -9.65
N ALA A 8 -24.15 -2.24 -9.38
CA ALA A 8 -25.24 -1.89 -8.47
C ALA A 8 -25.15 -2.79 -7.24
N ALA A 9 -25.36 -2.21 -6.06
CA ALA A 9 -25.34 -2.93 -4.79
C ALA A 9 -26.54 -2.53 -3.93
N ARG A 10 -27.04 -3.48 -3.15
CA ARG A 10 -27.97 -3.26 -2.06
C ARG A 10 -27.31 -3.77 -0.78
N THR A 11 -27.26 -2.92 0.22
CA THR A 11 -26.74 -3.25 1.54
C THR A 11 -27.90 -3.20 2.54
N ALA A 12 -28.17 -4.33 3.19
CA ALA A 12 -29.10 -4.42 4.31
C ALA A 12 -28.33 -4.31 5.62
N PHE A 13 -28.77 -3.42 6.50
CA PHE A 13 -28.24 -3.28 7.84
C PHE A 13 -29.17 -3.97 8.85
N ASP A 14 -28.61 -4.71 9.80
CA ASP A 14 -29.35 -5.47 10.84
C ASP A 14 -29.84 -4.57 11.99
N ASP A 15 -29.55 -3.28 11.94
CA ASP A 15 -29.93 -2.29 12.94
C ASP A 15 -31.06 -1.36 12.44
N GLU A 16 -31.41 -0.34 13.19
CA GLU A 16 -32.47 0.63 12.86
C GLU A 16 -32.18 1.49 11.61
N ARG A 17 -31.01 1.32 10.97
CA ARG A 17 -30.66 2.04 9.73
C ARG A 17 -31.44 1.47 8.56
N ALA A 18 -31.86 2.37 7.68
CA ALA A 18 -32.54 1.96 6.44
C ALA A 18 -31.57 1.24 5.48
N ASP A 19 -32.08 0.23 4.78
CA ASP A 19 -31.36 -0.42 3.70
C ASP A 19 -30.80 0.62 2.71
N ALA A 20 -29.55 0.47 2.33
CA ALA A 20 -28.91 1.34 1.36
C ALA A 20 -28.83 0.71 -0.03
N ASN A 21 -29.26 1.46 -1.04
CA ASN A 21 -29.14 1.08 -2.44
C ASN A 21 -28.21 2.07 -3.14
N GLY A 22 -27.29 1.57 -3.94
CA GLY A 22 -26.37 2.43 -4.64
C GLY A 22 -25.80 1.84 -5.92
N GLN A 23 -25.16 2.70 -6.68
CA GLN A 23 -24.50 2.38 -7.93
C GLN A 23 -23.07 2.92 -7.91
N SER A 24 -22.16 2.17 -8.51
CA SER A 24 -20.79 2.59 -8.74
C SER A 24 -20.41 2.37 -10.19
N TRP A 25 -19.75 3.33 -10.79
CA TRP A 25 -19.15 3.17 -12.11
C TRP A 25 -17.66 3.49 -12.08
N ARG A 26 -16.92 2.80 -12.93
CA ARG A 26 -15.48 2.92 -13.03
C ARG A 26 -15.06 2.91 -14.48
N ALA A 27 -14.16 3.80 -14.83
CA ALA A 27 -13.45 3.80 -16.10
C ALA A 27 -11.96 3.56 -15.85
N GLN A 28 -11.34 2.71 -16.65
CA GLN A 28 -9.93 2.37 -16.54
C GLN A 28 -9.28 2.46 -17.92
N TYR A 29 -8.07 3.00 -17.93
CA TYR A 29 -7.22 3.06 -19.10
C TYR A 29 -5.84 2.47 -18.78
N ALA A 30 -5.37 1.57 -19.63
CA ALA A 30 -4.03 1.01 -19.52
C ALA A 30 -3.36 1.01 -20.91
N LYS A 31 -2.10 1.43 -20.96
CA LYS A 31 -1.31 1.44 -22.19
C LYS A 31 0.16 1.17 -21.88
N ASP A 32 0.73 0.28 -22.66
CA ASP A 32 2.14 0.01 -22.69
C ASP A 32 2.79 0.75 -23.86
N PHE A 33 3.97 1.30 -23.60
CA PHE A 33 4.81 1.99 -24.58
C PHE A 33 6.12 1.20 -24.73
N PRO A 34 6.15 0.21 -25.64
CA PRO A 34 7.30 -0.70 -25.74
C PRO A 34 8.60 0.00 -26.17
N LEU A 35 8.52 1.09 -26.92
CA LEU A 35 9.70 1.85 -27.35
C LEU A 35 10.49 2.49 -26.20
N THR A 36 9.81 2.84 -25.12
CA THR A 36 10.41 3.47 -23.93
C THR A 36 10.42 2.55 -22.72
N ASN A 37 9.95 1.31 -22.86
CA ASN A 37 9.72 0.39 -21.76
C ASN A 37 8.91 1.01 -20.61
N THR A 38 7.98 1.87 -20.97
CA THR A 38 7.11 2.57 -20.01
C THR A 38 5.73 1.92 -20.03
N THR A 39 5.21 1.59 -18.88
CA THR A 39 3.86 1.10 -18.72
C THR A 39 3.06 2.14 -17.94
N VAL A 40 2.09 2.75 -18.59
CA VAL A 40 1.01 3.48 -17.91
C VAL A 40 -0.03 2.43 -17.56
N THR A 41 0.09 1.88 -16.35
CA THR A 41 -0.68 0.69 -16.04
C THR A 41 -2.12 1.02 -15.73
N LEU A 42 -2.41 2.22 -15.19
CA LEU A 42 -3.77 2.55 -14.84
C LEU A 42 -3.98 4.04 -14.60
N ALA A 43 -4.77 4.67 -15.47
CA ALA A 43 -5.58 5.79 -15.06
C ALA A 43 -6.97 5.23 -14.80
N SER A 44 -7.45 5.26 -13.57
CA SER A 44 -8.79 4.82 -13.23
C SER A 44 -9.54 5.91 -12.49
N TYR A 45 -10.77 6.10 -12.90
CA TYR A 45 -11.72 6.96 -12.20
C TYR A 45 -12.92 6.13 -11.76
N ARG A 46 -13.28 6.25 -10.51
CA ARG A 46 -14.45 5.61 -9.93
C ARG A 46 -15.31 6.66 -9.25
N TYR A 47 -16.61 6.58 -9.49
CA TYR A 47 -17.62 7.34 -8.77
C TYR A 47 -18.66 6.38 -8.19
N SER A 48 -19.13 6.66 -6.99
CA SER A 48 -20.18 5.89 -6.33
C SER A 48 -21.23 6.82 -5.74
N THR A 49 -22.49 6.41 -5.80
CA THR A 49 -23.57 7.14 -5.12
C THR A 49 -23.48 6.96 -3.60
N SER A 50 -24.13 7.82 -2.84
CA SER A 50 -24.08 7.82 -1.36
C SER A 50 -24.57 6.52 -0.72
N GLY A 51 -25.46 5.79 -1.39
CA GLY A 51 -25.97 4.50 -0.90
C GLY A 51 -25.17 3.29 -1.38
N PHE A 52 -24.06 3.49 -2.08
CA PHE A 52 -23.23 2.39 -2.53
C PHE A 52 -22.15 2.07 -1.48
N TYR A 53 -22.16 0.83 -1.02
CA TYR A 53 -21.12 0.27 -0.16
C TYR A 53 -20.46 -0.90 -0.86
N THR A 54 -19.15 -0.97 -0.84
CA THR A 54 -18.43 -2.21 -1.18
C THR A 54 -18.66 -3.23 -0.07
N PHE A 55 -18.39 -4.50 -0.33
CA PHE A 55 -18.53 -5.55 0.67
C PHE A 55 -17.70 -5.25 1.94
N GLN A 56 -16.49 -4.76 1.78
CA GLN A 56 -15.63 -4.38 2.91
C GLN A 56 -16.21 -3.19 3.69
N GLU A 57 -16.60 -2.12 3.01
CA GLU A 57 -17.21 -0.95 3.64
C GLU A 57 -18.50 -1.31 4.39
N ALA A 58 -19.30 -2.25 3.85
CA ALA A 58 -20.50 -2.74 4.52
C ALA A 58 -20.18 -3.55 5.79
N LEU A 59 -19.13 -4.37 5.76
CA LEU A 59 -18.66 -5.10 6.94
C LEU A 59 -18.09 -4.17 8.01
N ASP A 60 -17.29 -3.18 7.60
CA ASP A 60 -16.69 -2.21 8.51
C ASP A 60 -17.78 -1.39 9.22
N GLN A 61 -18.78 -0.93 8.49
CA GLN A 61 -19.96 -0.24 9.03
C GLN A 61 -20.78 -1.11 10.00
N ARG A 62 -20.87 -2.41 9.74
CA ARG A 62 -21.56 -3.36 10.62
C ARG A 62 -20.78 -3.60 11.91
N ASN A 63 -19.49 -3.79 11.82
CA ASN A 63 -18.62 -4.04 12.98
C ASN A 63 -18.52 -2.82 13.89
N ASN A 64 -18.48 -1.62 13.33
CA ASN A 64 -18.34 -0.36 14.06
C ASN A 64 -19.61 -0.01 14.89
N SER A 65 -20.74 -0.66 14.63
CA SER A 65 -21.96 -0.48 15.41
C SER A 65 -21.87 -1.04 16.84
N TYR A 66 -20.85 -1.84 17.14
CA TYR A 66 -20.72 -2.56 18.41
C TYR A 66 -19.61 -2.05 19.34
N ASP A 67 -18.78 -1.10 18.88
CA ASP A 67 -17.60 -0.68 19.64
C ASP A 67 -17.57 0.86 19.79
N ASP A 68 -18.14 1.33 20.91
CA ASP A 68 -18.34 2.77 21.20
C ASP A 68 -17.05 3.48 21.66
N ASP A 69 -15.93 2.79 21.77
CA ASP A 69 -14.69 3.30 22.39
C ASP A 69 -13.45 3.36 21.48
N SER A 70 -13.57 3.05 20.19
CA SER A 70 -12.43 3.11 19.28
C SER A 70 -12.36 4.44 18.52
N ILE A 71 -11.16 5.02 18.45
CA ILE A 71 -10.86 6.17 17.59
C ILE A 71 -10.92 5.68 16.14
N TYR A 72 -12.11 5.73 15.55
CA TYR A 72 -12.34 5.26 14.18
C TYR A 72 -11.56 6.10 13.18
N SER A 73 -10.88 5.44 12.28
CA SER A 73 -10.39 6.07 11.07
C SER A 73 -11.61 6.60 10.28
N TYR A 74 -11.55 7.83 9.78
CA TYR A 74 -12.60 8.40 8.93
C TYR A 74 -12.91 7.49 7.72
N ARG A 75 -11.98 6.63 7.30
CA ARG A 75 -12.15 5.63 6.24
C ARG A 75 -13.20 4.58 6.58
N ASP A 76 -13.33 4.24 7.86
CA ASP A 76 -14.27 3.23 8.34
C ASP A 76 -15.67 3.82 8.53
N SER A 77 -15.76 5.15 8.73
CA SER A 77 -17.02 5.85 9.01
C SER A 77 -17.75 6.35 7.77
N TYR A 78 -17.05 6.57 6.66
CA TYR A 78 -17.61 7.17 5.45
C TYR A 78 -17.34 6.32 4.20
N ASN A 79 -18.39 6.10 3.41
CA ASN A 79 -18.24 5.41 2.14
C ASN A 79 -17.63 6.32 1.06
N ARG A 80 -16.87 5.72 0.16
CA ARG A 80 -16.15 6.45 -0.89
C ARG A 80 -17.11 7.04 -1.92
N ARG A 81 -16.93 8.33 -2.20
CA ARG A 81 -17.64 9.05 -3.25
C ARG A 81 -16.93 8.92 -4.59
N SER A 82 -15.67 9.28 -4.66
CA SER A 82 -14.89 9.22 -5.89
C SER A 82 -13.45 8.82 -5.62
N ARG A 83 -12.82 8.20 -6.60
CA ARG A 83 -11.39 7.90 -6.57
C ARG A 83 -10.80 8.06 -7.96
N LEU A 84 -9.81 8.92 -8.08
CA LEU A 84 -8.92 9.01 -9.23
C LEU A 84 -7.58 8.38 -8.86
N GLN A 85 -7.09 7.47 -9.71
CA GLN A 85 -5.84 6.78 -9.47
C GLN A 85 -5.00 6.74 -10.75
N LEU A 86 -3.70 6.96 -10.60
CA LEU A 86 -2.70 6.87 -11.65
C LEU A 86 -1.54 5.99 -11.16
N ASN A 87 -1.19 4.98 -11.95
CA ASN A 87 -0.01 4.16 -11.73
C ASN A 87 0.87 4.21 -12.98
N LEU A 88 2.12 4.53 -12.78
CA LEU A 88 3.16 4.55 -13.80
C LEU A 88 4.27 3.61 -13.38
N SER A 89 4.77 2.83 -14.32
CA SER A 89 6.01 2.08 -14.11
C SER A 89 6.88 2.16 -15.36
N GLN A 90 8.16 2.26 -15.14
CA GLN A 90 9.14 2.32 -16.22
C GLN A 90 10.33 1.42 -15.89
N SER A 91 10.64 0.53 -16.82
CA SER A 91 11.87 -0.25 -16.77
C SER A 91 13.01 0.55 -17.36
N LEU A 92 14.09 0.67 -16.59
CA LEU A 92 15.35 1.29 -17.01
C LEU A 92 16.37 0.24 -17.48
N GLN A 93 15.87 -0.94 -17.85
CA GLN A 93 16.68 -2.10 -18.27
C GLN A 93 17.69 -2.52 -17.18
N SER A 94 18.98 -2.47 -17.46
CA SER A 94 20.05 -2.83 -16.51
C SER A 94 20.16 -1.92 -15.29
N TRP A 95 19.55 -0.74 -15.33
CA TRP A 95 19.56 0.23 -14.23
C TRP A 95 18.44 0.02 -13.21
N GLY A 96 17.52 -0.93 -13.48
CA GLY A 96 16.40 -1.22 -12.60
C GLY A 96 15.07 -0.69 -13.09
N SER A 97 14.18 -0.33 -12.18
CA SER A 97 12.84 0.17 -12.50
C SER A 97 12.41 1.28 -11.56
N VAL A 98 11.63 2.21 -12.09
CA VAL A 98 10.97 3.27 -11.33
C VAL A 98 9.47 3.09 -11.41
N TYR A 99 8.77 3.46 -10.35
CA TYR A 99 7.32 3.54 -10.37
C TYR A 99 6.84 4.82 -9.67
N ALA A 100 5.68 5.28 -10.09
CA ALA A 100 4.97 6.38 -9.46
C ALA A 100 3.50 6.02 -9.37
N ASN A 101 2.93 6.17 -8.18
CA ASN A 101 1.52 5.97 -7.92
C ASN A 101 0.96 7.22 -7.31
N ALA A 102 -0.20 7.64 -7.76
CA ALA A 102 -0.92 8.76 -7.18
C ALA A 102 -2.40 8.43 -7.11
N TYR A 103 -3.07 8.83 -6.04
CA TYR A 103 -4.51 8.81 -5.98
C TYR A 103 -5.07 10.01 -5.24
N GLN A 104 -6.28 10.36 -5.59
CA GLN A 104 -7.13 11.28 -4.86
C GLN A 104 -8.48 10.61 -4.66
N GLN A 105 -9.02 10.67 -3.45
CA GLN A 105 -10.34 10.14 -3.17
C GLN A 105 -11.11 11.05 -2.23
N ASP A 106 -12.43 11.02 -2.40
CA ASP A 106 -13.40 11.76 -1.63
C ASP A 106 -14.36 10.78 -0.96
N TYR A 107 -14.98 11.23 0.13
CA TYR A 107 -15.95 10.47 0.90
C TYR A 107 -17.28 11.21 0.96
N TRP A 108 -18.37 10.47 0.98
CA TRP A 108 -19.68 11.01 1.29
C TRP A 108 -19.74 11.41 2.76
N GLY A 109 -20.31 12.58 3.05
CA GLY A 109 -20.46 13.09 4.42
C GLY A 109 -19.22 13.77 5.01
N MET A 110 -18.10 13.82 4.28
CA MET A 110 -16.87 14.46 4.72
C MET A 110 -16.41 15.50 3.69
N GLU A 111 -16.04 16.68 4.15
CA GLU A 111 -15.41 17.69 3.32
C GLU A 111 -13.90 17.45 3.19
N GLY A 112 -13.36 17.77 2.01
CA GLY A 112 -11.95 17.62 1.70
C GLY A 112 -11.62 16.36 0.92
N HIS A 113 -10.34 16.19 0.64
CA HIS A 113 -9.82 15.12 -0.21
C HIS A 113 -8.68 14.38 0.49
N GLU A 114 -8.67 13.06 0.34
CA GLU A 114 -7.49 12.28 0.64
C GLU A 114 -6.64 12.18 -0.64
N ARG A 115 -5.36 12.51 -0.52
CA ARG A 115 -4.39 12.45 -1.61
C ARG A 115 -3.17 11.67 -1.18
N SER A 116 -2.66 10.83 -2.06
CA SER A 116 -1.41 10.13 -1.83
C SER A 116 -0.58 10.11 -3.11
N VAL A 117 0.71 10.30 -2.96
CA VAL A 117 1.70 10.14 -4.01
C VAL A 117 2.81 9.25 -3.48
N SER A 118 3.15 8.22 -4.23
CA SER A 118 4.24 7.30 -3.91
C SER A 118 5.19 7.20 -5.09
N LEU A 119 6.47 7.29 -4.82
CA LEU A 119 7.54 7.13 -5.78
C LEU A 119 8.46 6.00 -5.32
N GLY A 120 8.91 5.18 -6.23
CA GLY A 120 9.83 4.10 -5.91
C GLY A 120 10.84 3.85 -7.01
N TYR A 121 12.01 3.39 -6.58
CA TYR A 121 13.07 2.91 -7.45
C TYR A 121 13.59 1.58 -6.91
N SER A 122 13.77 0.63 -7.78
CA SER A 122 14.35 -0.67 -7.42
C SER A 122 15.39 -1.08 -8.46
N SER A 123 16.47 -1.69 -7.98
CA SER A 123 17.52 -2.22 -8.84
C SER A 123 18.18 -3.44 -8.21
N SER A 124 18.87 -4.19 -9.03
CA SER A 124 19.70 -5.30 -8.57
C SER A 124 21.06 -5.24 -9.25
N TRP A 125 22.11 -5.48 -8.47
CA TRP A 125 23.47 -5.53 -8.95
C TRP A 125 24.25 -6.62 -8.22
N GLN A 126 24.88 -7.52 -8.98
CA GLN A 126 25.65 -8.67 -8.45
C GLN A 126 24.89 -9.49 -7.40
N GLY A 127 23.57 -9.67 -7.55
CA GLY A 127 22.72 -10.40 -6.63
C GLY A 127 22.22 -9.59 -5.42
N VAL A 128 22.72 -8.38 -5.21
CA VAL A 128 22.19 -7.45 -4.22
C VAL A 128 20.98 -6.75 -4.80
N ASN A 129 19.82 -6.89 -4.16
CA ASN A 129 18.60 -6.18 -4.52
C ASN A 129 18.39 -5.02 -3.55
N TRP A 130 18.03 -3.86 -4.05
CA TRP A 130 17.74 -2.69 -3.23
C TRP A 130 16.57 -1.89 -3.79
N SER A 131 15.85 -1.24 -2.91
CA SER A 131 14.72 -0.38 -3.26
C SER A 131 14.67 0.85 -2.38
N LEU A 132 14.24 1.95 -2.99
CA LEU A 132 13.96 3.22 -2.36
C LEU A 132 12.49 3.54 -2.58
N ASN A 133 11.78 3.91 -1.53
CA ASN A 133 10.38 4.29 -1.62
C ASN A 133 10.16 5.59 -0.84
N TYR A 134 9.39 6.46 -1.43
CA TYR A 134 8.91 7.69 -0.80
C TYR A 134 7.40 7.80 -0.97
N SER A 135 6.69 8.10 0.09
CA SER A 135 5.26 8.34 0.05
C SER A 135 4.87 9.59 0.80
N LEU A 136 3.92 10.31 0.24
CA LEU A 136 3.30 11.48 0.83
C LEU A 136 1.79 11.25 0.84
N THR A 137 1.19 11.27 2.02
CA THR A 137 -0.26 11.15 2.17
C THR A 137 -0.81 12.35 2.92
N LYS A 138 -1.82 12.97 2.34
CA LYS A 138 -2.58 14.06 2.93
C LYS A 138 -4.03 13.61 3.10
N THR A 139 -4.53 13.72 4.32
CA THR A 139 -5.91 13.40 4.67
C THR A 139 -6.65 14.67 5.12
N PRO A 140 -7.99 14.70 5.03
CA PRO A 140 -8.76 15.87 5.47
C PRO A 140 -8.64 16.16 6.96
N SER A 141 -8.41 15.13 7.79
CA SER A 141 -8.48 15.18 9.24
C SER A 141 -7.15 15.22 9.97
N THR A 142 -6.04 14.94 9.27
CA THR A 142 -4.70 14.85 9.89
C THR A 142 -3.66 15.68 9.15
N THR A 143 -2.52 15.92 9.80
CA THR A 143 -1.34 16.52 9.16
C THR A 143 -0.78 15.61 8.08
N ASN A 144 -0.07 16.21 7.12
CA ASN A 144 0.60 15.47 6.05
C ASN A 144 1.55 14.42 6.63
N ASP A 145 1.38 13.19 6.21
CA ASP A 145 2.31 12.10 6.51
C ASP A 145 3.30 11.92 5.35
N GLN A 146 4.57 11.87 5.70
CA GLN A 146 5.67 11.64 4.77
C GLN A 146 6.46 10.44 5.27
N GLN A 147 6.63 9.46 4.42
CA GLN A 147 7.38 8.26 4.76
C GLN A 147 8.44 8.01 3.69
N PHE A 148 9.63 7.72 4.14
CA PHE A 148 10.75 7.29 3.31
C PHE A 148 11.22 5.92 3.78
N SER A 149 11.49 5.02 2.86
CA SER A 149 12.06 3.72 3.18
C SER A 149 13.13 3.29 2.19
N ILE A 150 14.15 2.64 2.73
CA ILE A 150 15.19 1.95 1.97
C ILE A 150 15.15 0.50 2.40
N SER A 151 15.18 -0.41 1.45
CA SER A 151 15.38 -1.83 1.73
C SER A 151 16.48 -2.40 0.87
N MET A 152 17.25 -3.34 1.44
CA MET A 152 18.37 -4.00 0.79
C MET A 152 18.36 -5.48 1.13
N ASN A 153 18.53 -6.33 0.13
CA ASN A 153 18.72 -7.76 0.27
C ASN A 153 20.08 -8.15 -0.32
N VAL A 154 20.91 -8.78 0.50
CA VAL A 154 22.27 -9.18 0.14
C VAL A 154 22.41 -10.69 0.24
N PRO A 155 22.80 -11.39 -0.84
CA PRO A 155 23.09 -12.82 -0.76
C PRO A 155 24.34 -13.07 0.07
N LEU A 156 24.24 -13.88 1.10
CA LEU A 156 25.35 -14.24 1.99
C LEU A 156 26.01 -15.58 1.56
N SER A 157 25.74 -16.04 0.36
CA SER A 157 26.17 -17.33 -0.16
C SER A 157 27.69 -17.59 -0.10
N ARG A 158 28.50 -16.54 0.01
CA ARG A 158 29.96 -16.65 0.24
C ARG A 158 30.35 -17.11 1.63
N TRP A 159 29.50 -16.86 2.64
CA TRP A 159 29.79 -17.15 4.04
C TRP A 159 28.84 -18.20 4.61
N LEU A 160 27.60 -18.18 4.16
CA LEU A 160 26.54 -19.06 4.65
C LEU A 160 25.68 -19.52 3.49
N ALA A 161 25.70 -20.82 3.17
CA ALA A 161 24.92 -21.37 2.07
C ALA A 161 23.43 -21.07 2.27
N ASN A 162 22.75 -20.70 1.19
CA ASN A 162 21.31 -20.42 1.18
C ASN A 162 20.85 -19.37 2.21
N ALA A 163 21.69 -18.36 2.44
CA ALA A 163 21.39 -17.27 3.38
C ALA A 163 21.33 -15.92 2.71
N TRP A 164 20.46 -15.05 3.26
CA TRP A 164 20.24 -13.68 2.84
C TRP A 164 20.32 -12.74 4.04
N GLY A 165 21.05 -11.65 3.87
CA GLY A 165 21.01 -10.52 4.78
C GLY A 165 19.97 -9.51 4.29
N THR A 166 19.19 -8.98 5.20
CA THR A 166 18.20 -7.95 4.91
C THR A 166 18.45 -6.72 5.76
N TYR A 167 18.29 -5.56 5.16
CA TYR A 167 18.33 -4.28 5.86
C TYR A 167 17.13 -3.44 5.39
N THR A 168 16.42 -2.87 6.34
CA THR A 168 15.33 -1.94 6.07
C THR A 168 15.44 -0.73 6.98
N LEU A 169 15.40 0.45 6.39
CA LEU A 169 15.26 1.73 7.07
C LEU A 169 13.90 2.30 6.71
N THR A 170 13.13 2.68 7.71
CA THR A 170 11.88 3.42 7.54
C THR A 170 11.95 4.70 8.37
N SER A 171 11.67 5.82 7.75
CA SER A 171 11.61 7.12 8.42
C SER A 171 10.30 7.81 8.05
N SER A 172 9.56 8.29 9.04
CA SER A 172 8.34 9.04 8.88
C SER A 172 8.49 10.43 9.49
N LYS A 173 7.82 11.41 8.94
CA LYS A 173 7.86 12.78 9.47
C LYS A 173 7.29 12.88 10.89
N ASN A 174 6.34 12.04 11.21
CA ASN A 174 5.58 12.08 12.47
C ASN A 174 6.01 10.98 13.46
N ASP A 175 6.92 10.09 13.05
CA ASP A 175 7.42 8.98 13.84
C ASP A 175 8.94 8.92 13.81
N ASN A 176 9.49 8.20 14.79
CA ASN A 176 10.92 7.94 14.85
C ASN A 176 11.36 7.04 13.68
N SER A 177 12.62 7.22 13.28
CA SER A 177 13.23 6.33 12.29
C SER A 177 13.42 4.93 12.88
N ALA A 178 13.07 3.90 12.12
CA ALA A 178 13.26 2.51 12.47
C ALA A 178 14.23 1.84 11.50
N HIS A 179 15.22 1.17 12.07
CA HIS A 179 16.19 0.35 11.35
C HIS A 179 15.94 -1.11 11.67
N GLN A 180 15.85 -1.95 10.67
CA GLN A 180 15.70 -3.38 10.83
C GLN A 180 16.81 -4.10 10.08
N VAL A 181 17.51 -4.96 10.77
CA VAL A 181 18.52 -5.85 10.19
C VAL A 181 18.10 -7.27 10.41
N GLY A 182 18.21 -8.10 9.38
CA GLY A 182 17.81 -9.49 9.45
C GLY A 182 18.76 -10.40 8.71
N VAL A 183 18.76 -11.65 9.12
CA VAL A 183 19.40 -12.77 8.41
C VAL A 183 18.39 -13.89 8.31
N SER A 184 18.18 -14.38 7.12
CA SER A 184 17.29 -15.52 6.86
C SER A 184 17.96 -16.51 5.95
N GLY A 185 17.57 -17.76 6.05
CA GLY A 185 18.11 -18.81 5.20
C GLY A 185 17.60 -20.18 5.55
N THR A 186 18.24 -21.19 4.93
CA THR A 186 17.95 -22.58 5.14
C THR A 186 19.20 -23.33 5.57
N LEU A 187 19.07 -24.23 6.49
CA LEU A 187 20.12 -25.09 7.01
C LEU A 187 19.74 -26.56 6.86
N LEU A 188 20.70 -27.43 7.09
CA LEU A 188 20.64 -28.90 6.98
C LEU A 188 20.57 -29.41 5.54
N GLU A 189 20.89 -30.70 5.39
CA GLU A 189 20.72 -31.39 4.13
C GLU A 189 19.25 -31.30 3.69
N ASP A 190 19.01 -31.09 2.41
CA ASP A 190 17.68 -30.89 1.80
C ASP A 190 16.94 -29.62 2.24
N ASN A 191 17.61 -28.62 2.84
CA ASN A 191 17.00 -27.36 3.28
C ASN A 191 15.83 -27.54 4.27
N ASN A 192 15.92 -28.50 5.15
CA ASN A 192 14.83 -28.91 6.05
C ASN A 192 14.60 -27.94 7.24
N LEU A 193 15.50 -27.00 7.48
CA LEU A 193 15.39 -26.01 8.55
C LEU A 193 15.44 -24.61 7.98
N ASN A 194 14.36 -23.87 8.10
CA ASN A 194 14.32 -22.43 7.81
C ASN A 194 14.60 -21.64 9.10
N TYR A 195 15.40 -20.59 8.99
CA TYR A 195 15.62 -19.66 10.07
C TYR A 195 15.44 -18.21 9.60
N ASN A 196 14.99 -17.38 10.50
CA ASN A 196 14.87 -15.93 10.32
C ASN A 196 15.19 -15.26 11.65
N LEU A 197 16.23 -14.45 11.67
CA LEU A 197 16.65 -13.66 12.83
C LEU A 197 16.58 -12.20 12.42
N GLN A 198 15.92 -11.38 13.23
CA GLN A 198 15.84 -9.95 12.95
C GLN A 198 15.98 -9.13 14.21
N GLN A 199 16.54 -7.95 14.05
CA GLN A 199 16.69 -6.96 15.09
C GLN A 199 16.19 -5.61 14.57
N THR A 200 15.36 -4.95 15.36
CA THR A 200 14.81 -3.63 15.04
C THR A 200 15.33 -2.62 16.04
N TYR A 201 15.84 -1.50 15.55
CA TYR A 201 16.25 -0.35 16.32
C TYR A 201 15.34 0.82 16.00
N THR A 202 14.80 1.45 17.01
CA THR A 202 14.14 2.75 16.90
C THR A 202 14.90 3.73 17.78
N ASP A 203 14.71 5.03 17.56
CA ASP A 203 15.43 6.07 18.32
C ASP A 203 15.24 5.95 19.85
N ASN A 204 14.22 5.22 20.31
CA ASN A 204 13.89 5.05 21.73
C ASN A 204 13.83 3.59 22.21
N ASP A 205 14.00 2.58 21.34
CA ASP A 205 13.84 1.18 21.76
C ASP A 205 14.55 0.20 20.80
N VAL A 206 14.83 -1.01 21.32
CA VAL A 206 15.46 -2.10 20.57
C VAL A 206 14.59 -3.35 20.67
N GLY A 207 14.06 -3.80 19.56
CA GLY A 207 13.26 -5.01 19.45
C GLY A 207 14.01 -6.16 18.78
N TYR A 208 13.80 -7.39 19.26
CA TYR A 208 14.34 -8.62 18.68
C TYR A 208 13.21 -9.55 18.25
N GLY A 209 13.39 -10.23 17.13
CA GLY A 209 12.46 -11.25 16.62
C GLY A 209 13.21 -12.43 16.00
N ALA A 210 12.65 -13.63 16.12
CA ALA A 210 13.18 -14.86 15.55
C ALA A 210 12.03 -15.75 15.04
#